data_a4a11c6a5674dc6faf67696d1087c160
#
_entry.id   a4a11c6a5674dc6faf67696d1087c160
#
_cell.length_a   1.000
_cell.length_b   1.000
_cell.length_c   1.000
_cell.angle_alpha   90.00
_cell.angle_beta   90.00
_cell.angle_gamma   90.00
#
_symmetry.space_group_name_H-M   'P 1'
#
loop_
_entity.id
_entity.type
_entity.pdbx_description
1 polymer ?
#
loop_
_entity_poly.entity_id
_entity_poly.type
_entity_poly.pdbx_seq_one_letter_code
_entity_poly.pdbx_strand_id
1 'polypeptide(L)'
;IQVYGYNAELYHNMSEAQHKSQGLVAISLMVQLGETLNPELQIITSVFNKVIYRGDAAPVRHLSLKSLLPDTNGYMTYEGSTTHPGCWETAVWLILNKPIYVTARELYALRKLMQGPPTTPKAPLGNNSRPLQDLHYRTIRTNIDFRKV
;
A
#
# COMPACT_ATOMS: atom_id res chain seq x y z
N ILE A 1 1.66 -3.38 -0.67
CA ILE A 1 0.42 -2.68 -0.23
C ILE A 1 0.82 -1.47 0.59
N GLN A 2 0.15 -0.36 0.38
CA GLN A 2 0.42 0.89 1.09
C GLN A 2 -0.79 1.26 1.94
N VAL A 3 -0.55 1.59 3.21
CA VAL A 3 -1.56 2.06 4.15
C VAL A 3 -1.19 3.47 4.57
N TYR A 4 -2.07 4.43 4.34
CA TYR A 4 -1.85 5.83 4.67
C TYR A 4 -2.67 6.25 5.88
N GLY A 5 -2.02 6.96 6.79
CA GLY A 5 -2.65 7.72 7.86
C GLY A 5 -2.35 9.20 7.69
N TYR A 6 -3.26 10.05 8.14
CA TYR A 6 -3.03 11.49 8.16
C TYR A 6 -2.93 12.03 9.58
N ASN A 7 -2.26 13.16 9.74
CA ASN A 7 -2.10 13.82 11.03
C ASN A 7 -3.38 14.57 11.40
N ALA A 8 -4.22 13.95 12.21
CA ALA A 8 -5.50 14.48 12.64
C ALA A 8 -5.40 15.63 13.68
N GLU A 9 -4.20 15.84 14.26
CA GLU A 9 -3.96 17.00 15.15
C GLU A 9 -3.75 18.29 14.34
N LEU A 10 -3.18 18.18 13.15
CA LEU A 10 -2.89 19.32 12.30
C LEU A 10 -3.92 19.56 11.21
N TYR A 11 -4.59 18.51 10.74
CA TYR A 11 -5.45 18.56 9.54
C TYR A 11 -6.78 17.85 9.77
N HIS A 12 -7.82 18.35 9.12
CA HIS A 12 -9.18 17.83 9.33
C HIS A 12 -9.47 16.54 8.53
N ASN A 13 -8.76 16.31 7.44
CA ASN A 13 -8.99 15.16 6.57
C ASN A 13 -7.75 14.85 5.70
N MET A 14 -7.79 13.67 5.06
CA MET A 14 -6.74 13.18 4.19
C MET A 14 -6.48 14.12 2.99
N SER A 15 -7.53 14.66 2.38
CA SER A 15 -7.41 15.54 1.21
C SER A 15 -6.64 16.82 1.52
N GLU A 16 -6.77 17.34 2.73
CA GLU A 16 -6.01 18.48 3.21
C GLU A 16 -4.57 18.08 3.55
N ALA A 17 -4.40 17.02 4.34
CA ALA A 17 -3.12 16.60 4.88
C ALA A 17 -2.10 16.20 3.80
N GLN A 18 -2.55 15.56 2.72
CA GLN A 18 -1.66 15.01 1.70
C GLN A 18 -0.79 16.04 0.99
N HIS A 19 -1.17 17.31 0.95
CA HIS A 19 -0.41 18.37 0.32
C HIS A 19 0.44 19.19 1.30
N LYS A 20 0.35 18.90 2.59
CA LYS A 20 0.90 19.75 3.64
C LYS A 20 1.99 19.04 4.43
N SER A 21 2.91 19.84 4.95
CA SER A 21 4.02 19.37 5.78
C SER A 21 3.53 18.53 6.95
N GLN A 22 4.25 17.45 7.26
CA GLN A 22 3.89 16.50 8.33
C GLN A 22 2.48 15.92 8.20
N GLY A 23 1.98 15.86 6.96
CA GLY A 23 0.59 15.46 6.72
C GLY A 23 0.35 13.97 6.80
N LEU A 24 1.29 13.14 6.32
CA LEU A 24 1.07 11.72 6.12
C LEU A 24 2.10 10.83 6.81
N VAL A 25 1.62 9.68 7.26
CA VAL A 25 2.42 8.49 7.52
C VAL A 25 1.99 7.41 6.53
N ALA A 26 2.96 6.77 5.89
CA ALA A 26 2.72 5.70 4.93
C ALA A 26 3.42 4.41 5.38
N ILE A 27 2.65 3.35 5.58
CA ILE A 27 3.17 2.03 5.90
C ILE A 27 3.24 1.22 4.62
N SER A 28 4.42 0.71 4.28
CA SER A 28 4.61 -0.21 3.17
C SER A 28 4.64 -1.65 3.67
N LEU A 29 3.65 -2.43 3.24
CA LEU A 29 3.59 -3.87 3.43
C LEU A 29 4.18 -4.55 2.20
N MET A 30 5.32 -5.20 2.39
CA MET A 30 5.91 -6.04 1.35
C MET A 30 5.04 -7.28 1.15
N VAL A 31 4.80 -7.65 -0.10
CA VAL A 31 3.96 -8.79 -0.44
C VAL A 31 4.79 -9.83 -1.16
N GLN A 32 4.76 -11.05 -0.68
CA GLN A 32 5.48 -12.18 -1.25
C GLN A 32 4.49 -13.29 -1.67
N LEU A 33 4.82 -14.01 -2.72
CA LEU A 33 4.05 -15.20 -3.10
C LEU A 33 4.22 -16.29 -2.05
N GLY A 34 3.10 -16.89 -1.66
CA GLY A 34 3.05 -17.99 -0.73
C GLY A 34 1.88 -18.93 -1.04
N GLU A 35 1.85 -20.06 -0.37
CA GLU A 35 0.81 -21.09 -0.58
C GLU A 35 -0.38 -20.90 0.38
N THR A 36 -0.15 -20.24 1.50
CA THR A 36 -1.17 -20.04 2.54
C THR A 36 -1.90 -18.73 2.36
N LEU A 37 -3.23 -18.76 2.38
CA LEU A 37 -4.09 -17.59 2.36
C LEU A 37 -3.92 -16.77 3.64
N ASN A 38 -3.74 -15.45 3.50
CA ASN A 38 -3.90 -14.54 4.62
C ASN A 38 -5.41 -14.24 4.79
N PRO A 39 -6.03 -14.62 5.92
CA PRO A 39 -7.48 -14.48 6.09
C PRO A 39 -7.97 -13.04 5.99
N GLU A 40 -7.19 -12.09 6.47
CA GLU A 40 -7.56 -10.68 6.43
C GLU A 40 -7.42 -10.09 5.02
N LEU A 41 -6.35 -10.43 4.31
CA LEU A 41 -6.17 -10.04 2.91
C LEU A 41 -7.25 -10.67 2.02
N GLN A 42 -7.67 -11.90 2.31
CA GLN A 42 -8.70 -12.62 1.56
C GLN A 42 -10.05 -11.88 1.58
N ILE A 43 -10.35 -11.11 2.62
CA ILE A 43 -11.56 -10.27 2.69
C ILE A 43 -11.62 -9.31 1.49
N ILE A 44 -10.47 -8.73 1.11
CA ILE A 44 -10.37 -7.83 -0.04
C ILE A 44 -10.27 -8.62 -1.35
N THR A 45 -9.40 -9.61 -1.42
CA THR A 45 -9.13 -10.34 -2.67
C THR A 45 -10.33 -11.14 -3.16
N SER A 46 -11.21 -11.58 -2.26
CA SER A 46 -12.43 -12.33 -2.59
C SER A 46 -13.45 -11.52 -3.39
N VAL A 47 -13.36 -10.19 -3.37
CA VAL A 47 -14.31 -9.32 -4.10
C VAL A 47 -13.73 -8.74 -5.40
N PHE A 48 -12.49 -9.05 -5.76
CA PHE A 48 -11.86 -8.51 -6.96
C PHE A 48 -12.63 -8.79 -8.25
N ASN A 49 -13.25 -9.95 -8.36
CA ASN A 49 -14.07 -10.31 -9.52
C ASN A 49 -15.36 -9.48 -9.64
N LYS A 50 -15.74 -8.74 -8.61
CA LYS A 50 -16.91 -7.86 -8.59
C LYS A 50 -16.56 -6.39 -8.85
N VAL A 51 -15.27 -6.05 -8.92
CA VAL A 51 -14.78 -4.66 -9.05
C VAL A 51 -13.72 -4.54 -10.15
N ILE A 52 -13.96 -5.22 -11.27
CA ILE A 52 -12.99 -5.29 -12.38
C ILE A 52 -12.79 -3.94 -13.05
N TYR A 53 -13.84 -3.16 -13.21
CA TYR A 53 -13.81 -1.92 -13.97
C TYR A 53 -14.02 -0.69 -13.09
N ARG A 54 -13.55 0.45 -13.59
CA ARG A 54 -13.76 1.74 -12.92
C ARG A 54 -15.26 2.02 -12.76
N GLY A 55 -15.67 2.29 -11.54
CA GLY A 55 -17.06 2.54 -11.17
C GLY A 55 -17.74 1.37 -10.46
N ASP A 56 -17.14 0.16 -10.57
CA ASP A 56 -17.65 -0.98 -9.82
C ASP A 56 -17.43 -0.79 -8.32
N ALA A 57 -18.37 -1.31 -7.53
CA ALA A 57 -18.31 -1.30 -6.07
C ALA A 57 -18.77 -2.64 -5.50
N ALA A 58 -18.15 -3.08 -4.44
CA ALA A 58 -18.54 -4.27 -3.70
C ALA A 58 -18.42 -4.02 -2.21
N PRO A 59 -19.38 -4.49 -1.40
CA PRO A 59 -19.29 -4.38 0.05
C PRO A 59 -18.17 -5.28 0.56
N VAL A 60 -17.36 -4.73 1.46
CA VAL A 60 -16.32 -5.46 2.17
C VAL A 60 -16.75 -5.60 3.63
N ARG A 61 -16.59 -6.79 4.20
CA ARG A 61 -16.81 -7.01 5.63
C ARG A 61 -15.76 -6.24 6.44
N HIS A 62 -15.95 -6.23 7.76
CA HIS A 62 -14.99 -5.61 8.65
C HIS A 62 -13.55 -6.09 8.37
N LEU A 63 -12.67 -5.13 8.08
CA LEU A 63 -11.25 -5.35 7.85
C LEU A 63 -10.46 -4.82 9.05
N SER A 64 -9.64 -5.67 9.64
CA SER A 64 -8.75 -5.27 10.73
C SER A 64 -7.34 -5.01 10.20
N LEU A 65 -6.93 -3.74 10.18
CA LEU A 65 -5.55 -3.39 9.83
C LEU A 65 -4.54 -4.07 10.76
N LYS A 66 -4.86 -4.17 12.04
CA LYS A 66 -4.00 -4.85 13.02
C LYS A 66 -3.76 -6.33 12.65
N SER A 67 -4.79 -7.01 12.16
CA SER A 67 -4.70 -8.41 11.75
C SER A 67 -4.01 -8.58 10.39
N LEU A 68 -4.02 -7.54 9.55
CA LEU A 68 -3.33 -7.54 8.26
C LEU A 68 -1.82 -7.33 8.41
N LEU A 69 -1.39 -6.57 9.41
CA LEU A 69 0.02 -6.25 9.62
C LEU A 69 0.81 -7.51 10.01
N PRO A 70 2.00 -7.72 9.42
CA PRO A 70 2.93 -8.76 9.89
C PRO A 70 3.58 -8.33 11.20
N ASP A 71 4.60 -9.07 11.65
CA ASP A 71 5.47 -8.60 12.74
C ASP A 71 6.07 -7.24 12.40
N THR A 72 5.88 -6.28 13.30
CA THR A 72 6.29 -4.88 13.14
C THR A 72 7.59 -4.52 13.87
N ASN A 73 8.26 -5.49 14.49
CA ASN A 73 9.46 -5.22 15.28
C ASN A 73 10.66 -4.72 14.47
N GLY A 74 10.75 -5.12 13.20
CA GLY A 74 11.80 -4.67 12.28
C GLY A 74 11.24 -3.78 11.17
N TYR A 75 11.82 -2.59 10.99
CA TYR A 75 11.39 -1.66 9.95
C TYR A 75 12.51 -0.71 9.51
N MET A 76 12.30 -0.08 8.38
CA MET A 76 13.05 1.08 7.91
C MET A 76 12.12 2.28 7.83
N THR A 77 12.65 3.47 8.07
CA THR A 77 11.88 4.71 7.97
C THR A 77 12.68 5.81 7.28
N TYR A 78 12.00 6.60 6.47
CA TYR A 78 12.56 7.77 5.80
C TYR A 78 11.45 8.74 5.40
N GLU A 79 11.83 9.98 5.18
CA GLU A 79 10.92 11.00 4.62
C GLU A 79 10.89 10.90 3.10
N GLY A 80 9.69 10.90 2.54
CA GLY A 80 9.53 10.73 1.10
C GLY A 80 8.22 11.29 0.58
N SER A 81 7.93 10.94 -0.66
CA SER A 81 6.75 11.39 -1.37
C SER A 81 5.70 10.29 -1.50
N THR A 82 4.46 10.69 -1.78
CA THR A 82 3.41 9.76 -2.21
C THR A 82 3.78 9.12 -3.54
N THR A 83 3.30 7.90 -3.81
CA THR A 83 3.58 7.16 -5.04
C THR A 83 2.54 7.39 -6.13
N HIS A 84 1.39 7.97 -5.80
CA HIS A 84 0.32 8.30 -6.73
C HIS A 84 0.45 9.73 -7.28
N PRO A 85 -0.24 10.08 -8.37
CA PRO A 85 -0.18 11.42 -8.98
C PRO A 85 -0.39 12.55 -7.99
N GLY A 86 0.45 13.56 -8.13
CA GLY A 86 0.70 14.61 -7.13
C GLY A 86 2.09 14.46 -6.52
N CYS A 87 2.50 13.24 -6.19
CA CYS A 87 3.83 12.91 -5.67
C CYS A 87 4.32 13.88 -4.59
N TRP A 88 3.42 14.25 -3.67
CA TRP A 88 3.71 15.22 -2.62
C TRP A 88 4.75 14.71 -1.65
N GLU A 89 5.72 15.53 -1.32
CA GLU A 89 6.80 15.23 -0.37
C GLU A 89 6.37 15.48 1.07
N THR A 90 5.33 14.79 1.51
CA THR A 90 4.63 15.01 2.78
C THR A 90 4.50 13.75 3.63
N ALA A 91 5.11 12.65 3.21
CA ALA A 91 4.96 11.35 3.85
C ALA A 91 6.21 10.93 4.63
N VAL A 92 5.99 10.40 5.82
CA VAL A 92 6.98 9.58 6.52
C VAL A 92 6.67 8.12 6.22
N TRP A 93 7.62 7.44 5.58
CA TRP A 93 7.51 6.02 5.24
C TRP A 93 7.98 5.11 6.35
N LEU A 94 7.21 4.05 6.60
CA LEU A 94 7.56 2.91 7.43
C LEU A 94 7.53 1.67 6.54
N ILE A 95 8.69 1.10 6.25
CA ILE A 95 8.82 -0.12 5.46
C ILE A 95 9.01 -1.29 6.42
N LEU A 96 8.01 -2.15 6.52
CA LEU A 96 8.08 -3.32 7.40
C LEU A 96 9.00 -4.39 6.82
N ASN A 97 9.85 -4.96 7.68
CA ASN A 97 10.81 -5.99 7.27
C ASN A 97 10.15 -7.32 6.91
N LYS A 98 9.11 -7.70 7.64
CA LYS A 98 8.40 -8.96 7.39
C LYS A 98 7.34 -8.77 6.32
N PRO A 99 7.29 -9.62 5.29
CA PRO A 99 6.25 -9.57 4.27
C PRO A 99 4.94 -10.16 4.79
N ILE A 100 3.85 -9.80 4.11
CA ILE A 100 2.63 -10.60 4.09
C ILE A 100 2.61 -11.46 2.83
N TYR A 101 1.79 -12.51 2.83
CA TYR A 101 1.77 -13.46 1.73
C TYR A 101 0.47 -13.39 0.96
N VAL A 102 0.59 -13.54 -0.36
CA VAL A 102 -0.52 -13.61 -1.31
C VAL A 102 -0.35 -14.85 -2.17
N THR A 103 -1.43 -15.53 -2.50
CA THR A 103 -1.39 -16.66 -3.42
C THR A 103 -1.29 -16.19 -4.87
N ALA A 104 -0.78 -17.05 -5.75
CA ALA A 104 -0.73 -16.78 -7.18
C ALA A 104 -2.12 -16.51 -7.77
N ARG A 105 -3.17 -17.18 -7.25
CA ARG A 105 -4.56 -16.97 -7.67
C ARG A 105 -5.07 -15.58 -7.32
N GLU A 106 -4.79 -15.08 -6.12
CA GLU A 106 -5.16 -13.73 -5.69
C GLU A 106 -4.42 -12.66 -6.50
N LEU A 107 -3.11 -12.85 -6.74
CA LEU A 107 -2.32 -11.94 -7.57
C LEU A 107 -2.83 -11.92 -9.02
N TYR A 108 -3.22 -13.06 -9.56
CA TYR A 108 -3.83 -13.15 -10.88
C TYR A 108 -5.16 -12.39 -10.94
N ALA A 109 -6.01 -12.53 -9.91
CA ALA A 109 -7.26 -11.79 -9.82
C ALA A 109 -7.04 -10.27 -9.73
N LEU A 110 -6.03 -9.82 -8.97
CA LEU A 110 -5.63 -8.40 -8.91
C LEU A 110 -5.22 -7.86 -10.28
N ARG A 111 -4.47 -8.64 -11.06
CA ARG A 111 -4.00 -8.23 -12.39
C ARG A 111 -5.10 -8.09 -13.44
N LYS A 112 -6.29 -8.61 -13.17
CA LYS A 112 -7.47 -8.43 -14.03
C LYS A 112 -8.18 -7.09 -13.85
N LEU A 113 -7.91 -6.37 -12.77
CA LEU A 113 -8.53 -5.08 -12.49
C LEU A 113 -8.07 -4.03 -13.51
N MET A 114 -9.01 -3.22 -14.00
CA MET A 114 -8.80 -2.25 -15.06
C MET A 114 -8.95 -0.82 -14.56
N GLN A 115 -8.23 0.10 -15.18
CA GLN A 115 -8.25 1.53 -14.84
C GLN A 115 -9.46 2.27 -15.40
N GLY A 116 -10.12 1.72 -16.41
CA GLY A 116 -11.22 2.33 -17.13
C GLY A 116 -12.55 1.58 -16.97
N PRO A 117 -13.66 2.18 -17.47
CA PRO A 117 -14.95 1.52 -17.53
C PRO A 117 -14.95 0.35 -18.54
N PRO A 118 -16.00 -0.51 -18.55
CA PRO A 118 -16.07 -1.64 -19.49
C PRO A 118 -15.95 -1.25 -20.96
N THR A 119 -16.43 -0.06 -21.35
CA THR A 119 -16.38 0.45 -22.72
C THR A 119 -14.97 0.87 -23.17
N THR A 120 -14.13 1.32 -22.23
CA THR A 120 -12.75 1.74 -22.46
C THR A 120 -11.87 1.29 -21.30
N PRO A 121 -11.51 -0.01 -21.20
CA PRO A 121 -10.87 -0.58 -20.00
C PRO A 121 -9.51 0.03 -19.67
N LYS A 122 -8.81 0.60 -20.65
CA LYS A 122 -7.45 1.14 -20.51
C LYS A 122 -6.45 0.05 -20.06
N ALA A 123 -5.39 0.48 -19.38
CA ALA A 123 -4.36 -0.43 -18.86
C ALA A 123 -4.86 -1.21 -17.62
N PRO A 124 -4.28 -2.39 -17.34
CA PRO A 124 -4.49 -3.07 -16.06
C PRO A 124 -4.13 -2.17 -14.88
N LEU A 125 -4.95 -2.22 -13.83
CA LEU A 125 -4.74 -1.41 -12.62
C LEU A 125 -3.40 -1.75 -11.92
N GLY A 126 -2.99 -3.02 -11.98
CA GLY A 126 -1.72 -3.47 -11.41
C GLY A 126 -0.47 -2.89 -12.07
N ASN A 127 -0.60 -2.28 -13.26
CA ASN A 127 0.50 -1.57 -13.93
C ASN A 127 0.58 -0.11 -13.45
N ASN A 128 0.84 0.07 -12.16
CA ASN A 128 0.80 1.36 -11.47
C ASN A 128 2.08 1.70 -10.70
N SER A 129 3.18 1.03 -10.99
CA SER A 129 4.45 1.30 -10.31
C SER A 129 5.04 2.63 -10.76
N ARG A 130 5.46 3.43 -9.79
CA ARG A 130 6.24 4.65 -10.04
C ARG A 130 7.71 4.27 -10.23
N PRO A 131 8.45 4.90 -11.15
CA PRO A 131 9.91 4.74 -11.24
C PRO A 131 10.61 5.08 -9.93
N LEU A 132 11.73 4.41 -9.66
CA LEU A 132 12.56 4.72 -8.51
C LEU A 132 13.03 6.18 -8.56
N GLN A 133 13.04 6.81 -7.41
CA GLN A 133 13.50 8.18 -7.22
C GLN A 133 14.83 8.17 -6.48
N ASP A 134 15.70 9.13 -6.80
CA ASP A 134 16.98 9.30 -6.11
C ASP A 134 16.77 9.61 -4.62
N LEU A 135 17.70 9.15 -3.79
CA LEU A 135 17.64 9.39 -2.35
C LEU A 135 17.89 10.86 -1.98
N HIS A 136 18.61 11.60 -2.81
CA HIS A 136 18.93 13.03 -2.61
C HIS A 136 19.48 13.35 -1.21
N TYR A 137 20.46 12.55 -0.75
CA TYR A 137 21.08 12.70 0.57
C TYR A 137 20.11 12.52 1.77
N ARG A 138 18.90 12.01 1.56
CA ARG A 138 17.99 11.68 2.66
C ARG A 138 18.53 10.52 3.46
N THR A 139 18.28 10.55 4.76
CA THR A 139 18.69 9.49 5.67
C THR A 139 17.62 8.42 5.79
N ILE A 140 18.02 7.16 5.63
CA ILE A 140 17.20 5.99 5.97
C ILE A 140 17.62 5.53 7.35
N ARG A 141 16.68 5.42 8.27
CA ARG A 141 16.89 4.88 9.62
C ARG A 141 16.28 3.50 9.74
N THR A 142 16.87 2.64 10.54
CA THR A 142 16.37 1.29 10.76
C THR A 142 16.75 0.79 12.16
N ASN A 143 15.90 -0.09 12.69
CA ASN A 143 16.19 -0.88 13.89
C ASN A 143 16.54 -2.35 13.57
N ILE A 144 16.71 -2.68 12.29
CA ILE A 144 17.08 -4.02 11.85
C ILE A 144 18.58 -4.23 12.07
N ASP A 145 18.93 -5.28 12.79
CA ASP A 145 20.31 -5.68 12.97
C ASP A 145 20.76 -6.65 11.87
N PHE A 146 21.40 -6.12 10.84
CA PHE A 146 21.91 -6.89 9.70
C PHE A 146 23.09 -7.79 10.03
N ARG A 147 23.62 -7.75 11.29
CA ARG A 147 24.73 -8.62 11.75
C ARG A 147 24.24 -9.96 12.28
N LYS A 148 22.94 -10.10 12.48
CA LYS A 148 22.31 -11.31 13.04
C LYS A 148 21.61 -12.16 11.99
N VAL A 149 22.10 -12.15 10.76
CA VAL A 149 21.62 -13.03 9.69
C VAL A 149 22.46 -14.29 9.67
#